data_5a136815bc8cd543e7a8bd6a9f5f2ab3
#
_entry.id   5a136815bc8cd543e7a8bd6a9f5f2ab3
#
_cell.length_a   1.000
_cell.length_b   1.000
_cell.length_c   1.000
_cell.angle_alpha   90.00
_cell.angle_beta   90.00
_cell.angle_gamma   90.00
#
_symmetry.space_group_name_H-M   'P 1'
#
loop_
_entity.id
_entity.type
_entity.pdbx_description
1 polymer ?
#
loop_
_entity_poly.entity_id
_entity_poly.type
_entity_poly.pdbx_seq_one_letter_code
_entity_poly.pdbx_strand_id
1 'polypeptide(L)'
;MEQMEFDVVIVGAGAAGMIAALELALTGRRVGIVEAKDRVGGRMHTFTGDIYPIELGAEFVHGKLPLTEQFLEKAGADTYTVKGSIWQYKDGNLQEQEDFIADYKTLEEKCKSLEEDKPVERFLQEDLANKEAEELRFSLRNYVEGYYAADTRNASTRALCNELTKGEEEQFRIRQGYIELVKILEKSCREKGVQFFLSQPVLQVQWKRESVAVITEKQTFQATKILVTVPIGVLQKEAITFFPALPQIKQAVQTLGFGHVVKIVFRFDSAFWKEKAFTGGKDLSKLGFLFSREEVPTWWTHYPDDRPLLTGWLAGPKAAAAQFLNKEEIVEKALRSLSSIFGVDKFRLQQSVEEAYYYNWSADPFVCGAYSYETVGGEEAIRTVQQGVEDTVYFAGEGLHTGPEIGTVEAALVSGRDTAHKMIAAFR
;
A
#
# COMPACT_ATOMS: atom_id res chain seq x y z
N MET A 1 -26.45 28.63 2.39
CA MET A 1 -25.36 27.78 1.89
C MET A 1 -25.70 27.43 0.47
N GLU A 2 -24.88 27.82 -0.49
CA GLU A 2 -25.05 27.41 -1.88
C GLU A 2 -24.94 25.89 -1.96
N GLN A 3 -25.96 25.26 -2.51
CA GLN A 3 -26.00 23.82 -2.74
C GLN A 3 -25.23 23.56 -4.02
N MET A 4 -23.99 23.02 -3.91
CA MET A 4 -23.22 22.67 -5.10
C MET A 4 -23.75 21.35 -5.68
N GLU A 5 -24.23 21.40 -6.91
CA GLU A 5 -24.74 20.23 -7.64
C GLU A 5 -23.69 19.69 -8.62
N PHE A 6 -23.44 18.37 -8.50
CA PHE A 6 -22.58 17.60 -9.37
C PHE A 6 -23.36 16.47 -10.07
N ASP A 7 -22.85 15.98 -11.17
CA ASP A 7 -23.33 14.73 -11.73
C ASP A 7 -22.79 13.57 -10.91
N VAL A 8 -21.50 13.68 -10.48
CA VAL A 8 -20.82 12.69 -9.61
C VAL A 8 -20.05 13.40 -8.51
N VAL A 9 -20.20 12.93 -7.29
CA VAL A 9 -19.27 13.22 -6.19
C VAL A 9 -18.42 11.97 -5.94
N ILE A 10 -17.08 12.17 -5.85
CA ILE A 10 -16.12 11.13 -5.53
C ILE A 10 -15.57 11.39 -4.13
N VAL A 11 -15.56 10.38 -3.28
CA VAL A 11 -14.99 10.44 -1.93
C VAL A 11 -13.61 9.82 -1.94
N GLY A 12 -12.59 10.68 -1.79
CA GLY A 12 -11.18 10.32 -1.81
C GLY A 12 -10.43 10.80 -3.07
N ALA A 13 -9.33 11.52 -2.86
CA ALA A 13 -8.44 12.03 -3.91
C ALA A 13 -7.16 11.17 -4.06
N GLY A 14 -7.27 9.86 -3.91
CA GLY A 14 -6.22 8.88 -4.23
C GLY A 14 -6.18 8.56 -5.72
N ALA A 15 -5.34 7.61 -6.13
CA ALA A 15 -5.19 7.18 -7.52
C ALA A 15 -6.54 6.79 -8.15
N ALA A 16 -7.34 5.96 -7.46
CA ALA A 16 -8.64 5.50 -7.96
C ALA A 16 -9.63 6.65 -8.14
N GLY A 17 -9.71 7.57 -7.17
CA GLY A 17 -10.62 8.71 -7.25
C GLY A 17 -10.24 9.70 -8.35
N MET A 18 -8.95 10.00 -8.50
CA MET A 18 -8.48 10.95 -9.50
C MET A 18 -8.63 10.41 -10.93
N ILE A 19 -8.26 9.15 -11.19
CA ILE A 19 -8.46 8.58 -12.53
C ILE A 19 -9.94 8.49 -12.88
N ALA A 20 -10.80 8.07 -11.94
CA ALA A 20 -12.24 8.02 -12.18
C ALA A 20 -12.83 9.40 -12.45
N ALA A 21 -12.38 10.42 -11.72
CA ALA A 21 -12.81 11.80 -11.95
C ALA A 21 -12.41 12.29 -13.36
N LEU A 22 -11.19 11.96 -13.79
CA LEU A 22 -10.70 12.30 -15.13
C LEU A 22 -11.56 11.65 -16.22
N GLU A 23 -11.82 10.35 -16.14
CA GLU A 23 -12.64 9.61 -17.10
C GLU A 23 -14.07 10.16 -17.20
N LEU A 24 -14.71 10.43 -16.06
CA LEU A 24 -16.04 11.02 -16.01
C LEU A 24 -16.05 12.45 -16.59
N ALA A 25 -15.08 13.28 -16.24
CA ALA A 25 -15.00 14.65 -16.73
C ALA A 25 -14.73 14.72 -18.26
N LEU A 26 -14.02 13.75 -18.82
CA LEU A 26 -13.83 13.61 -20.27
C LEU A 26 -15.13 13.40 -21.04
N THR A 27 -16.18 12.90 -20.39
CA THR A 27 -17.52 12.78 -20.97
C THR A 27 -18.41 14.01 -20.73
N GLY A 28 -17.85 15.10 -20.19
CA GLY A 28 -18.56 16.34 -19.92
C GLY A 28 -19.36 16.34 -18.61
N ARG A 29 -19.15 15.36 -17.72
CA ARG A 29 -19.81 15.31 -16.40
C ARG A 29 -19.18 16.32 -15.44
N ARG A 30 -20.01 16.95 -14.60
CA ARG A 30 -19.57 17.81 -13.50
C ARG A 30 -19.15 16.92 -12.33
N VAL A 31 -17.86 16.90 -12.00
CA VAL A 31 -17.29 16.03 -11.00
C VAL A 31 -16.69 16.83 -9.85
N GLY A 32 -17.06 16.48 -8.61
CA GLY A 32 -16.43 16.97 -7.40
C GLY A 32 -15.72 15.84 -6.65
N ILE A 33 -14.48 16.07 -6.23
CA ILE A 33 -13.73 15.17 -5.34
C ILE A 33 -13.72 15.77 -3.94
N VAL A 34 -14.18 15.00 -2.95
CA VAL A 34 -14.15 15.36 -1.52
C VAL A 34 -13.08 14.53 -0.84
N GLU A 35 -12.04 15.17 -0.31
CA GLU A 35 -10.88 14.55 0.31
C GLU A 35 -10.76 14.97 1.78
N ALA A 36 -10.51 13.98 2.64
CA ALA A 36 -10.39 14.19 4.07
C ALA A 36 -9.13 14.98 4.47
N LYS A 37 -8.01 14.73 3.76
CA LYS A 37 -6.73 15.38 4.01
C LYS A 37 -6.63 16.74 3.31
N ASP A 38 -5.62 17.49 3.68
CA ASP A 38 -5.24 18.77 3.05
C ASP A 38 -4.46 18.60 1.75
N ARG A 39 -4.25 17.35 1.31
CA ARG A 39 -3.50 16.97 0.10
C ARG A 39 -4.20 15.88 -0.69
N VAL A 40 -3.92 15.84 -1.98
CA VAL A 40 -4.28 14.73 -2.88
C VAL A 40 -3.23 13.60 -2.81
N GLY A 41 -3.47 12.50 -3.50
CA GLY A 41 -2.55 11.35 -3.66
C GLY A 41 -2.82 10.19 -2.71
N GLY A 42 -3.53 10.39 -1.60
CA GLY A 42 -3.85 9.32 -0.67
C GLY A 42 -2.60 8.63 -0.12
N ARG A 43 -2.43 7.32 -0.43
CA ARG A 43 -1.28 6.49 -0.03
C ARG A 43 -0.03 6.66 -0.90
N MET A 44 -0.09 7.37 -2.01
CA MET A 44 1.09 7.95 -2.66
C MET A 44 1.48 9.20 -1.88
N HIS A 45 2.50 9.09 -1.05
CA HIS A 45 2.90 10.14 -0.12
C HIS A 45 4.41 10.32 -0.13
N THR A 46 4.87 11.19 -1.00
CA THR A 46 6.28 11.61 -1.10
C THR A 46 6.48 12.90 -0.31
N PHE A 47 7.38 12.91 0.65
CA PHE A 47 7.86 14.14 1.29
C PHE A 47 8.96 14.76 0.42
N THR A 48 8.78 16.02 0.05
CA THR A 48 9.68 16.76 -0.87
C THR A 48 10.47 17.88 -0.20
N GLY A 49 10.41 17.94 1.13
CA GLY A 49 11.11 18.97 1.93
C GLY A 49 12.56 18.63 2.27
N ASP A 50 13.11 17.53 1.74
CA ASP A 50 14.51 17.14 1.88
C ASP A 50 15.28 17.30 0.56
N ILE A 51 16.60 17.07 0.59
CA ILE A 51 17.48 16.99 -0.59
C ILE A 51 17.11 15.80 -1.49
N TYR A 52 16.44 14.79 -0.94
CA TYR A 52 15.90 13.63 -1.66
C TYR A 52 14.38 13.56 -1.52
N PRO A 53 13.64 13.06 -2.52
CA PRO A 53 12.26 12.64 -2.33
C PRO A 53 12.21 11.45 -1.37
N ILE A 54 11.43 11.57 -0.29
CA ILE A 54 11.27 10.52 0.73
C ILE A 54 9.89 9.91 0.58
N GLU A 55 9.84 8.64 0.18
CA GLU A 55 8.59 7.91 0.06
C GLU A 55 8.10 7.44 1.44
N LEU A 56 7.03 8.03 1.91
CA LEU A 56 6.34 7.63 3.15
C LEU A 56 5.20 6.64 2.89
N GLY A 57 4.79 6.49 1.64
CA GLY A 57 3.77 5.54 1.16
C GLY A 57 4.33 4.58 0.12
N ALA A 58 3.62 4.47 -1.01
CA ALA A 58 4.04 3.69 -2.16
C ALA A 58 5.45 4.12 -2.62
N GLU A 59 6.29 3.14 -2.94
CA GLU A 59 7.70 3.37 -3.33
C GLU A 59 8.10 2.58 -4.57
N PHE A 60 7.61 1.34 -4.68
CA PHE A 60 7.99 0.44 -5.75
C PHE A 60 6.94 0.39 -6.86
N VAL A 61 7.39 0.22 -8.09
CA VAL A 61 6.60 -0.13 -9.27
C VAL A 61 6.95 -1.57 -9.62
N HIS A 62 5.99 -2.49 -9.49
CA HIS A 62 6.19 -3.93 -9.62
C HIS A 62 5.83 -4.38 -11.04
N GLY A 63 6.83 -4.73 -11.84
CA GLY A 63 6.62 -5.22 -13.20
C GLY A 63 6.13 -4.15 -14.19
N LYS A 64 5.45 -4.60 -15.23
CA LYS A 64 4.84 -3.74 -16.25
C LYS A 64 3.44 -3.33 -15.85
N LEU A 65 3.26 -2.08 -15.52
CA LEU A 65 2.03 -1.48 -15.02
C LEU A 65 1.50 -0.42 -15.99
N PRO A 66 0.64 -0.77 -16.97
CA PRO A 66 0.34 0.06 -18.14
C PRO A 66 -0.20 1.45 -17.83
N LEU A 67 -1.09 1.61 -16.85
CA LEU A 67 -1.62 2.93 -16.49
C LEU A 67 -0.60 3.74 -15.71
N THR A 68 0.12 3.13 -14.79
CA THR A 68 1.21 3.78 -14.06
C THR A 68 2.28 4.28 -15.04
N GLU A 69 2.75 3.43 -15.96
CA GLU A 69 3.73 3.79 -16.99
C GLU A 69 3.23 4.94 -17.88
N GLN A 70 1.98 4.87 -18.35
CA GLN A 70 1.37 5.92 -19.17
C GLN A 70 1.38 7.30 -18.48
N PHE A 71 1.08 7.34 -17.19
CA PHE A 71 1.06 8.61 -16.45
C PHE A 71 2.45 9.08 -16.07
N LEU A 72 3.40 8.17 -15.78
CA LEU A 72 4.80 8.51 -15.55
C LEU A 72 5.45 9.09 -16.82
N GLU A 73 5.17 8.49 -17.98
CA GLU A 73 5.62 9.03 -19.28
C GLU A 73 5.06 10.44 -19.52
N LYS A 74 3.76 10.66 -19.29
CA LYS A 74 3.14 11.99 -19.38
C LYS A 74 3.74 13.01 -18.41
N ALA A 75 4.19 12.54 -17.24
CA ALA A 75 4.85 13.38 -16.24
C ALA A 75 6.32 13.68 -16.61
N GLY A 76 6.91 12.94 -17.56
CA GLY A 76 8.35 12.98 -17.83
C GLY A 76 9.18 12.46 -16.65
N ALA A 77 8.63 11.52 -15.89
CA ALA A 77 9.28 10.96 -14.71
C ALA A 77 10.19 9.79 -15.06
N ASP A 78 11.41 9.81 -14.52
CA ASP A 78 12.39 8.74 -14.73
C ASP A 78 12.22 7.61 -13.73
N THR A 79 12.30 6.38 -14.23
CA THR A 79 12.36 5.19 -13.37
C THR A 79 13.76 4.56 -13.41
N TYR A 80 14.10 3.81 -12.37
CA TYR A 80 15.30 2.98 -12.35
C TYR A 80 15.00 1.63 -11.70
N THR A 81 15.67 0.59 -12.20
CA THR A 81 15.50 -0.78 -11.69
C THR A 81 16.05 -0.89 -10.28
N VAL A 82 15.28 -1.48 -9.38
CA VAL A 82 15.73 -1.86 -8.05
C VAL A 82 16.72 -3.01 -8.18
N LYS A 83 17.89 -2.85 -7.59
CA LYS A 83 18.98 -3.83 -7.62
C LYS A 83 19.58 -3.98 -6.23
N GLY A 84 20.49 -4.90 -6.10
CA GLY A 84 21.27 -5.09 -4.88
C GLY A 84 21.17 -6.50 -4.34
N SER A 85 22.05 -6.81 -3.39
CA SER A 85 22.08 -8.09 -2.71
C SER A 85 21.05 -8.15 -1.59
N ILE A 86 20.59 -9.36 -1.33
CA ILE A 86 19.64 -9.68 -0.25
C ILE A 86 20.47 -10.23 0.92
N TRP A 87 20.26 -9.71 2.09
CA TRP A 87 20.95 -10.12 3.30
C TRP A 87 19.97 -10.52 4.40
N GLN A 88 20.37 -11.48 5.21
CA GLN A 88 19.68 -11.88 6.42
C GLN A 88 20.61 -11.75 7.63
N TYR A 89 20.09 -11.14 8.70
CA TYR A 89 20.72 -11.19 10.01
C TYR A 89 20.11 -12.33 10.82
N LYS A 90 20.93 -13.33 11.12
CA LYS A 90 20.53 -14.55 11.85
C LYS A 90 21.64 -14.99 12.78
N ASP A 91 21.28 -15.31 14.04
CA ASP A 91 22.19 -15.86 15.05
C ASP A 91 23.48 -15.03 15.22
N GLY A 92 23.34 -13.69 15.22
CA GLY A 92 24.44 -12.75 15.38
C GLY A 92 25.29 -12.53 14.11
N ASN A 93 24.90 -13.08 12.96
CA ASN A 93 25.68 -13.01 11.73
C ASN A 93 24.87 -12.46 10.56
N LEU A 94 25.52 -11.63 9.73
CA LEU A 94 25.00 -11.23 8.43
C LEU A 94 25.37 -12.29 7.38
N GLN A 95 24.38 -12.77 6.64
CA GLN A 95 24.50 -13.77 5.59
C GLN A 95 23.84 -13.27 4.32
N GLU A 96 24.52 -13.36 3.19
CA GLU A 96 23.95 -13.08 1.88
C GLU A 96 23.04 -14.23 1.47
N GLN A 97 21.87 -13.88 0.90
CA GLN A 97 20.86 -14.81 0.44
C GLN A 97 20.74 -14.71 -1.09
N GLU A 98 20.48 -15.83 -1.73
CA GLU A 98 20.23 -15.86 -3.18
C GLU A 98 18.79 -15.39 -3.49
N ASP A 99 17.83 -15.79 -2.64
CA ASP A 99 16.40 -15.54 -2.81
C ASP A 99 15.71 -15.08 -1.53
N PHE A 100 14.54 -14.49 -1.68
CA PHE A 100 13.63 -14.12 -0.58
C PHE A 100 13.02 -15.34 0.11
N ILE A 101 12.77 -16.42 -0.64
CA ILE A 101 12.13 -17.64 -0.17
C ILE A 101 13.14 -18.78 -0.14
N ALA A 102 13.32 -19.37 1.04
CA ALA A 102 14.12 -20.57 1.17
C ALA A 102 13.41 -21.78 0.55
N ASP A 103 14.16 -22.69 -0.09
CA ASP A 103 13.66 -23.94 -0.66
C ASP A 103 12.38 -23.78 -1.52
N TYR A 104 12.51 -22.95 -2.55
CA TYR A 104 11.45 -22.66 -3.50
C TYR A 104 10.85 -23.92 -4.16
N LYS A 105 11.67 -24.96 -4.36
CA LYS A 105 11.22 -26.22 -4.96
C LYS A 105 10.18 -26.94 -4.10
N THR A 106 10.44 -27.08 -2.81
CA THR A 106 9.48 -27.68 -1.85
C THR A 106 8.19 -26.85 -1.82
N LEU A 107 8.29 -25.52 -1.82
CA LEU A 107 7.13 -24.65 -1.89
C LEU A 107 6.28 -24.91 -3.15
N GLU A 108 6.91 -24.92 -4.33
CA GLU A 108 6.22 -25.15 -5.60
C GLU A 108 5.48 -26.49 -5.63
N GLU A 109 6.10 -27.57 -5.12
CA GLU A 109 5.48 -28.89 -4.99
C GLU A 109 4.24 -28.86 -4.09
N LYS A 110 4.32 -28.17 -2.95
CA LYS A 110 3.20 -27.99 -2.01
C LYS A 110 2.08 -27.13 -2.59
N CYS A 111 2.42 -26.07 -3.30
CA CYS A 111 1.46 -25.21 -3.99
C CYS A 111 0.67 -25.99 -5.07
N LYS A 112 1.34 -26.83 -5.85
CA LYS A 112 0.70 -27.70 -6.88
C LYS A 112 -0.25 -28.73 -6.27
N SER A 113 -0.01 -29.17 -5.04
CA SER A 113 -0.85 -30.14 -4.33
C SER A 113 -1.99 -29.51 -3.52
N LEU A 114 -2.14 -28.18 -3.55
CA LEU A 114 -3.18 -27.47 -2.81
C LEU A 114 -4.57 -27.67 -3.46
N GLU A 115 -5.39 -28.54 -2.88
CA GLU A 115 -6.74 -28.84 -3.39
C GLU A 115 -7.71 -27.69 -3.10
N GLU A 116 -7.78 -27.26 -1.83
CA GLU A 116 -8.65 -26.19 -1.36
C GLU A 116 -7.84 -25.03 -0.80
N ASP A 117 -8.37 -23.81 -0.97
CA ASP A 117 -7.75 -22.62 -0.38
C ASP A 117 -7.89 -22.65 1.15
N LYS A 118 -6.85 -22.22 1.83
CA LYS A 118 -6.81 -22.13 3.30
C LYS A 118 -5.93 -20.96 3.74
N PRO A 119 -6.09 -20.48 4.99
CA PRO A 119 -5.17 -19.48 5.53
C PRO A 119 -3.71 -19.94 5.50
N VAL A 120 -2.79 -19.04 5.18
CA VAL A 120 -1.35 -19.32 5.14
C VAL A 120 -0.86 -19.93 6.47
N GLU A 121 -1.33 -19.46 7.60
CA GLU A 121 -0.97 -20.02 8.92
C GLU A 121 -1.25 -21.52 9.01
N ARG A 122 -2.41 -21.93 8.50
CA ARG A 122 -2.79 -23.34 8.48
C ARG A 122 -1.91 -24.15 7.52
N PHE A 123 -1.60 -23.59 6.33
CA PHE A 123 -0.68 -24.21 5.40
C PHE A 123 0.73 -24.41 6.01
N LEU A 124 1.26 -23.40 6.70
CA LEU A 124 2.54 -23.51 7.39
C LEU A 124 2.56 -24.60 8.46
N GLN A 125 1.44 -24.80 9.18
CA GLN A 125 1.33 -25.76 10.27
C GLN A 125 1.06 -27.19 9.79
N GLU A 126 0.29 -27.37 8.74
CA GLU A 126 -0.15 -28.70 8.26
C GLU A 126 0.75 -29.25 7.14
N ASP A 127 1.00 -28.42 6.10
CA ASP A 127 1.67 -28.87 4.87
C ASP A 127 3.20 -28.75 4.95
N LEU A 128 3.69 -27.89 5.84
CA LEU A 128 5.12 -27.65 6.08
C LEU A 128 5.52 -27.98 7.53
N ALA A 129 4.86 -28.95 8.16
CA ALA A 129 5.04 -29.28 9.60
C ALA A 129 6.42 -29.88 9.93
N ASN A 130 7.12 -30.46 8.96
CA ASN A 130 8.39 -31.13 9.16
C ASN A 130 9.50 -30.15 9.61
N LYS A 131 10.53 -30.69 10.26
CA LYS A 131 11.63 -29.87 10.82
C LYS A 131 12.48 -29.25 9.72
N GLU A 132 12.64 -29.96 8.61
CA GLU A 132 13.44 -29.53 7.46
C GLU A 132 12.84 -28.28 6.80
N ALA A 133 11.53 -28.06 6.91
CA ALA A 133 10.84 -26.89 6.39
C ALA A 133 10.88 -25.66 7.33
N GLU A 134 11.67 -25.64 8.41
CA GLU A 134 11.70 -24.52 9.35
C GLU A 134 12.08 -23.19 8.70
N GLU A 135 13.13 -23.20 7.87
CA GLU A 135 13.57 -21.99 7.16
C GLU A 135 12.56 -21.55 6.09
N LEU A 136 11.94 -22.50 5.40
CA LEU A 136 10.86 -22.19 4.45
C LEU A 136 9.67 -21.57 5.17
N ARG A 137 9.22 -22.10 6.31
CA ARG A 137 8.16 -21.48 7.10
C ARG A 137 8.52 -20.06 7.55
N PHE A 138 9.77 -19.85 7.96
CA PHE A 138 10.24 -18.53 8.38
C PHE A 138 10.24 -17.55 7.22
N SER A 139 10.80 -17.92 6.06
CA SER A 139 10.84 -17.03 4.89
C SER A 139 9.45 -16.73 4.34
N LEU A 140 8.55 -17.73 4.28
CA LEU A 140 7.16 -17.53 3.86
C LEU A 140 6.39 -16.61 4.80
N ARG A 141 6.53 -16.79 6.12
CA ARG A 141 5.91 -15.89 7.10
C ARG A 141 6.41 -14.47 6.93
N ASN A 142 7.72 -14.27 6.79
CA ASN A 142 8.30 -12.95 6.56
C ASN A 142 7.83 -12.34 5.23
N TYR A 143 7.67 -13.15 4.19
CA TYR A 143 7.13 -12.69 2.92
C TYR A 143 5.70 -12.21 3.07
N VAL A 144 4.82 -13.01 3.67
CA VAL A 144 3.41 -12.66 3.85
C VAL A 144 3.22 -11.49 4.81
N GLU A 145 3.88 -11.50 5.97
CA GLU A 145 3.74 -10.43 6.96
C GLU A 145 4.53 -9.17 6.55
N GLY A 146 5.66 -9.31 5.88
CA GLY A 146 6.53 -8.22 5.46
C GLY A 146 6.13 -7.60 4.13
N TYR A 147 6.08 -8.37 3.06
CA TYR A 147 5.81 -7.87 1.71
C TYR A 147 4.32 -7.58 1.49
N TYR A 148 3.42 -8.50 1.86
CA TYR A 148 1.97 -8.26 1.77
C TYR A 148 1.39 -7.48 2.95
N ALA A 149 2.17 -7.23 4.00
CA ALA A 149 1.69 -6.66 5.26
C ALA A 149 0.48 -7.42 5.84
N ALA A 150 0.33 -8.69 5.46
CA ALA A 150 -0.84 -9.50 5.75
C ALA A 150 -0.71 -10.22 7.10
N ASP A 151 -1.86 -10.63 7.64
CA ASP A 151 -1.93 -11.59 8.73
C ASP A 151 -2.02 -13.00 8.15
N THR A 152 -1.06 -13.86 8.43
CA THR A 152 -1.03 -15.25 7.95
C THR A 152 -2.27 -16.04 8.30
N ARG A 153 -2.99 -15.64 9.35
CA ARG A 153 -4.26 -16.27 9.79
C ARG A 153 -5.43 -16.01 8.85
N ASN A 154 -5.32 -14.99 8.00
CA ASN A 154 -6.37 -14.56 7.08
C ASN A 154 -5.95 -14.63 5.62
N ALA A 155 -4.66 -14.49 5.32
CA ALA A 155 -4.12 -14.49 3.97
C ALA A 155 -4.38 -15.81 3.24
N SER A 156 -4.79 -15.74 1.98
CA SER A 156 -5.04 -16.89 1.10
C SER A 156 -3.73 -17.59 0.72
N THR A 157 -3.64 -18.89 0.94
CA THR A 157 -2.53 -19.71 0.46
C THR A 157 -2.55 -19.82 -1.06
N ARG A 158 -3.72 -19.91 -1.68
CA ARG A 158 -3.86 -19.99 -3.14
C ARG A 158 -3.34 -18.71 -3.81
N ALA A 159 -3.67 -17.55 -3.26
CA ALA A 159 -3.16 -16.29 -3.76
C ALA A 159 -1.63 -16.19 -3.65
N LEU A 160 -1.08 -16.57 -2.50
CA LEU A 160 0.36 -16.65 -2.27
C LEU A 160 1.04 -17.58 -3.29
N CYS A 161 0.51 -18.78 -3.50
CA CYS A 161 1.02 -19.74 -4.46
C CYS A 161 0.98 -19.19 -5.90
N ASN A 162 -0.13 -18.58 -6.30
CA ASN A 162 -0.28 -17.97 -7.61
C ASN A 162 0.75 -16.87 -7.86
N GLU A 163 1.01 -16.05 -6.87
CA GLU A 163 2.00 -14.97 -6.96
C GLU A 163 3.42 -15.53 -7.10
N LEU A 164 3.83 -16.40 -6.20
CA LEU A 164 5.17 -16.94 -6.19
C LEU A 164 5.49 -17.82 -7.42
N THR A 165 4.48 -18.40 -8.08
CA THR A 165 4.70 -19.23 -9.29
C THR A 165 4.71 -18.43 -10.61
N LYS A 166 4.42 -17.11 -10.60
CA LYS A 166 4.47 -16.27 -11.81
C LYS A 166 5.89 -15.91 -12.25
N GLY A 167 6.87 -16.12 -11.39
CA GLY A 167 8.25 -15.71 -11.59
C GLY A 167 8.52 -14.29 -11.10
N GLU A 168 9.79 -13.95 -10.97
CA GLU A 168 10.23 -12.63 -10.52
C GLU A 168 9.94 -11.59 -11.60
N GLU A 169 9.23 -10.52 -11.22
CA GLU A 169 9.08 -9.33 -12.03
C GLU A 169 10.12 -8.29 -11.62
N GLU A 170 10.67 -7.58 -12.60
CA GLU A 170 11.54 -6.45 -12.31
C GLU A 170 10.81 -5.40 -11.50
N GLN A 171 11.47 -4.87 -10.49
CA GLN A 171 10.95 -3.78 -9.67
C GLN A 171 11.65 -2.48 -10.00
N PHE A 172 10.88 -1.39 -10.02
CA PHE A 172 11.41 -0.06 -10.32
C PHE A 172 11.07 0.92 -9.19
N ARG A 173 11.83 2.00 -9.14
CA ARG A 173 11.51 3.20 -8.37
C ARG A 173 11.43 4.40 -9.29
N ILE A 174 10.59 5.36 -8.92
CA ILE A 174 10.49 6.66 -9.60
C ILE A 174 11.55 7.57 -8.98
N ARG A 175 12.47 8.09 -9.79
CA ARG A 175 13.60 8.90 -9.31
C ARG A 175 13.16 10.16 -8.55
N GLN A 176 12.09 10.79 -9.03
CA GLN A 176 11.50 11.99 -8.45
C GLN A 176 10.41 11.68 -7.39
N GLY A 177 10.08 10.41 -7.21
CA GLY A 177 9.03 9.91 -6.31
C GLY A 177 7.64 9.85 -6.95
N TYR A 178 6.73 9.15 -6.30
CA TYR A 178 5.33 9.02 -6.71
C TYR A 178 4.56 10.36 -6.78
N ILE A 179 5.13 11.41 -6.22
CA ILE A 179 4.56 12.76 -6.32
C ILE A 179 4.37 13.19 -7.78
N GLU A 180 5.19 12.73 -8.72
CA GLU A 180 5.03 13.07 -10.12
C GLU A 180 3.76 12.46 -10.74
N LEU A 181 3.43 11.22 -10.35
CA LEU A 181 2.15 10.60 -10.72
C LEU A 181 0.96 11.38 -10.12
N VAL A 182 1.07 11.79 -8.87
CA VAL A 182 0.04 12.58 -8.19
C VAL A 182 -0.18 13.91 -8.90
N LYS A 183 0.89 14.64 -9.20
CA LYS A 183 0.84 15.94 -9.88
C LYS A 183 0.19 15.86 -11.25
N ILE A 184 0.57 14.87 -12.07
CA ILE A 184 0.01 14.74 -13.42
C ILE A 184 -1.46 14.34 -13.41
N LEU A 185 -1.88 13.48 -12.47
CA LEU A 185 -3.30 13.12 -12.29
C LEU A 185 -4.12 14.35 -11.84
N GLU A 186 -3.65 15.05 -10.82
CA GLU A 186 -4.32 16.26 -10.32
C GLU A 186 -4.43 17.33 -11.41
N LYS A 187 -3.34 17.62 -12.12
CA LYS A 187 -3.31 18.56 -13.24
C LYS A 187 -4.33 18.19 -14.31
N SER A 188 -4.32 16.92 -14.74
CA SER A 188 -5.24 16.41 -15.75
C SER A 188 -6.71 16.56 -15.33
N CYS A 189 -7.04 16.29 -14.06
CA CYS A 189 -8.37 16.49 -13.51
C CYS A 189 -8.78 17.98 -13.54
N ARG A 190 -7.92 18.87 -13.06
CA ARG A 190 -8.20 20.32 -13.01
C ARG A 190 -8.39 20.92 -14.39
N GLU A 191 -7.59 20.51 -15.38
CA GLU A 191 -7.74 20.92 -16.78
C GLU A 191 -9.08 20.49 -17.40
N LYS A 192 -9.72 19.45 -16.86
CA LYS A 192 -11.06 18.97 -17.25
C LYS A 192 -12.19 19.52 -16.36
N GLY A 193 -11.89 20.47 -15.50
CA GLY A 193 -12.89 21.13 -14.66
C GLY A 193 -13.32 20.36 -13.41
N VAL A 194 -12.60 19.31 -13.01
CA VAL A 194 -12.84 18.60 -11.75
C VAL A 194 -12.55 19.54 -10.58
N GLN A 195 -13.49 19.62 -9.63
CA GLN A 195 -13.35 20.43 -8.43
C GLN A 195 -12.85 19.59 -7.26
N PHE A 196 -11.89 20.11 -6.50
CA PHE A 196 -11.31 19.43 -5.33
C PHE A 196 -11.68 20.17 -4.05
N PHE A 197 -12.22 19.44 -3.07
CA PHE A 197 -12.58 19.93 -1.76
C PHE A 197 -11.76 19.18 -0.71
N LEU A 198 -10.62 19.77 -0.38
CA LEU A 198 -9.66 19.21 0.59
C LEU A 198 -10.06 19.55 2.03
N SER A 199 -9.49 18.82 2.99
CA SER A 199 -9.75 18.97 4.44
C SER A 199 -11.25 18.90 4.76
N GLN A 200 -11.95 17.95 4.11
CA GLN A 200 -13.37 17.71 4.28
C GLN A 200 -13.67 16.21 4.48
N PRO A 201 -13.43 15.66 5.67
CA PRO A 201 -13.84 14.30 5.97
C PRO A 201 -15.34 14.11 5.74
N VAL A 202 -15.69 13.10 4.94
CA VAL A 202 -17.10 12.72 4.76
C VAL A 202 -17.53 11.91 5.97
N LEU A 203 -18.63 12.35 6.60
CA LEU A 203 -19.21 11.72 7.78
C LEU A 203 -20.37 10.81 7.44
N GLN A 204 -21.21 11.27 6.48
CA GLN A 204 -22.43 10.57 6.12
C GLN A 204 -22.69 10.71 4.62
N VAL A 205 -23.28 9.66 4.04
CA VAL A 205 -23.86 9.63 2.70
C VAL A 205 -25.33 9.29 2.82
N GLN A 206 -26.20 10.25 2.51
CA GLN A 206 -27.61 10.00 2.34
C GLN A 206 -27.91 9.77 0.87
N TRP A 207 -28.60 8.68 0.55
CA TRP A 207 -28.79 8.32 -0.84
C TRP A 207 -30.18 7.70 -1.11
N LYS A 208 -30.63 7.87 -2.30
CA LYS A 208 -31.71 7.14 -2.95
C LYS A 208 -31.35 7.06 -4.44
N ARG A 209 -32.04 6.23 -5.19
CA ARG A 209 -31.78 6.07 -6.62
C ARG A 209 -31.66 7.43 -7.31
N GLU A 210 -30.55 7.65 -8.01
CA GLU A 210 -30.19 8.87 -8.75
C GLU A 210 -30.16 10.17 -7.92
N SER A 211 -29.97 10.06 -6.61
CA SER A 211 -29.85 11.26 -5.74
C SER A 211 -28.99 10.94 -4.52
N VAL A 212 -27.94 11.71 -4.31
CA VAL A 212 -27.00 11.55 -3.20
C VAL A 212 -26.72 12.88 -2.54
N ALA A 213 -26.67 12.90 -1.20
CA ALA A 213 -26.15 13.98 -0.40
C ALA A 213 -24.92 13.49 0.39
N VAL A 214 -23.74 14.03 0.08
CA VAL A 214 -22.48 13.74 0.78
C VAL A 214 -22.23 14.81 1.81
N ILE A 215 -22.20 14.43 3.08
CA ILE A 215 -22.22 15.35 4.23
C ILE A 215 -20.85 15.35 4.90
N THR A 216 -20.27 16.54 5.03
CA THR A 216 -19.07 16.83 5.84
C THR A 216 -19.45 17.80 6.96
N GLU A 217 -18.51 18.10 7.85
CA GLU A 217 -18.74 19.16 8.87
C GLU A 217 -18.95 20.54 8.25
N LYS A 218 -18.35 20.83 7.08
CA LYS A 218 -18.34 22.17 6.48
C LYS A 218 -19.54 22.41 5.56
N GLN A 219 -19.96 21.41 4.81
CA GLN A 219 -21.00 21.55 3.80
C GLN A 219 -21.58 20.22 3.34
N THR A 220 -22.63 20.29 2.53
CA THR A 220 -23.27 19.15 1.89
C THR A 220 -23.13 19.27 0.36
N PHE A 221 -22.69 18.20 -0.28
CA PHE A 221 -22.59 18.09 -1.73
C PHE A 221 -23.77 17.26 -2.25
N GLN A 222 -24.45 17.75 -3.29
CA GLN A 222 -25.52 17.03 -3.96
C GLN A 222 -25.02 16.46 -5.27
N ALA A 223 -25.38 15.23 -5.58
CA ALA A 223 -25.04 14.59 -6.84
C ALA A 223 -26.09 13.56 -7.28
N THR A 224 -26.03 13.18 -8.56
CA THR A 224 -26.84 12.06 -9.07
C THR A 224 -26.25 10.73 -8.64
N LYS A 225 -24.94 10.60 -8.63
CA LYS A 225 -24.19 9.36 -8.27
C LYS A 225 -23.02 9.68 -7.35
N ILE A 226 -22.61 8.67 -6.57
CA ILE A 226 -21.41 8.75 -5.75
C ILE A 226 -20.45 7.59 -6.09
N LEU A 227 -19.15 7.90 -6.10
CA LEU A 227 -18.08 6.92 -6.10
C LEU A 227 -17.28 7.03 -4.80
N VAL A 228 -17.22 5.95 -4.03
CA VAL A 228 -16.47 5.86 -2.77
C VAL A 228 -15.14 5.17 -3.06
N THR A 229 -14.03 5.89 -2.88
CA THR A 229 -12.66 5.38 -3.14
C THR A 229 -11.78 5.40 -1.90
N VAL A 230 -12.40 5.43 -0.72
CA VAL A 230 -11.67 5.36 0.55
C VAL A 230 -11.04 3.99 0.75
N PRO A 231 -9.93 3.90 1.50
CA PRO A 231 -9.30 2.61 1.83
C PRO A 231 -10.26 1.62 2.50
N ILE A 232 -10.05 0.33 2.28
CA ILE A 232 -10.86 -0.75 2.90
C ILE A 232 -10.93 -0.59 4.41
N GLY A 233 -9.83 -0.22 5.09
CA GLY A 233 -9.80 0.00 6.54
C GLY A 233 -10.79 1.07 7.02
N VAL A 234 -11.05 2.11 6.24
CA VAL A 234 -12.05 3.16 6.54
C VAL A 234 -13.47 2.60 6.48
N LEU A 235 -13.75 1.73 5.49
CA LEU A 235 -15.04 1.05 5.36
C LEU A 235 -15.24 0.02 6.47
N GLN A 236 -14.20 -0.74 6.81
CA GLN A 236 -14.22 -1.72 7.92
C GLN A 236 -14.49 -1.06 9.29
N LYS A 237 -13.97 0.17 9.50
CA LYS A 237 -14.21 0.97 10.71
C LYS A 237 -15.56 1.70 10.71
N GLU A 238 -16.32 1.59 9.61
CA GLU A 238 -17.61 2.29 9.45
C GLU A 238 -17.47 3.82 9.68
N ALA A 239 -16.32 4.39 9.29
CA ALA A 239 -16.05 5.82 9.49
C ALA A 239 -16.98 6.73 8.67
N ILE A 240 -17.65 6.19 7.65
CA ILE A 240 -18.67 6.86 6.85
C ILE A 240 -19.99 6.13 7.03
N THR A 241 -21.02 6.85 7.48
CA THR A 241 -22.37 6.30 7.67
C THR A 241 -23.18 6.41 6.37
N PHE A 242 -23.79 5.32 5.91
CA PHE A 242 -24.70 5.31 4.77
C PHE A 242 -26.16 5.26 5.23
N PHE A 243 -27.01 6.12 4.65
CA PHE A 243 -28.44 6.11 4.91
C PHE A 243 -29.22 6.19 3.57
N PRO A 244 -29.99 5.15 3.21
CA PRO A 244 -30.15 3.85 3.90
C PRO A 244 -28.82 3.08 4.06
N ALA A 245 -28.79 2.19 5.07
CA ALA A 245 -27.61 1.36 5.32
C ALA A 245 -27.34 0.37 4.18
N LEU A 246 -26.09 -0.05 4.03
CA LEU A 246 -25.62 -0.98 2.98
C LEU A 246 -25.13 -2.30 3.60
N PRO A 247 -26.03 -3.16 4.16
CA PRO A 247 -25.62 -4.32 4.95
C PRO A 247 -24.79 -5.34 4.17
N GLN A 248 -25.10 -5.56 2.88
CA GLN A 248 -24.35 -6.49 2.03
C GLN A 248 -22.92 -5.99 1.78
N ILE A 249 -22.77 -4.70 1.49
CA ILE A 249 -21.45 -4.07 1.32
C ILE A 249 -20.65 -4.15 2.63
N LYS A 250 -21.26 -3.80 3.75
CA LYS A 250 -20.64 -3.90 5.08
C LYS A 250 -20.13 -5.30 5.35
N GLN A 251 -20.96 -6.33 5.13
CA GLN A 251 -20.58 -7.73 5.35
C GLN A 251 -19.41 -8.13 4.43
N ALA A 252 -19.47 -7.81 3.14
CA ALA A 252 -18.42 -8.12 2.19
C ALA A 252 -17.08 -7.47 2.56
N VAL A 253 -17.10 -6.19 2.91
CA VAL A 253 -15.89 -5.44 3.30
C VAL A 253 -15.19 -6.05 4.53
N GLN A 254 -15.93 -6.60 5.49
CA GLN A 254 -15.33 -7.23 6.67
C GLN A 254 -14.54 -8.51 6.36
N THR A 255 -14.75 -9.14 5.20
CA THR A 255 -13.99 -10.33 4.79
C THR A 255 -12.72 -9.98 4.00
N LEU A 256 -12.56 -8.73 3.56
CA LEU A 256 -11.38 -8.29 2.80
C LEU A 256 -10.17 -8.12 3.71
N GLY A 257 -9.02 -8.55 3.23
CA GLY A 257 -7.75 -8.34 3.91
C GLY A 257 -7.28 -6.89 3.76
N PHE A 258 -6.88 -6.27 4.88
CA PHE A 258 -6.27 -4.95 4.85
C PHE A 258 -5.11 -4.92 5.83
N GLY A 259 -3.90 -4.77 5.31
CA GLY A 259 -2.66 -4.89 6.04
C GLY A 259 -2.31 -3.65 6.86
N HIS A 260 -1.32 -3.78 7.73
CA HIS A 260 -0.82 -2.72 8.60
C HIS A 260 0.64 -2.43 8.31
N VAL A 261 1.01 -1.14 8.31
CA VAL A 261 2.39 -0.71 8.07
C VAL A 261 2.75 0.49 8.93
N VAL A 262 3.96 0.44 9.47
CA VAL A 262 4.69 1.60 9.97
C VAL A 262 5.99 1.70 9.17
N LYS A 263 6.22 2.84 8.53
CA LYS A 263 7.41 3.11 7.72
C LYS A 263 8.28 4.16 8.42
N ILE A 264 9.58 3.88 8.48
CA ILE A 264 10.58 4.82 8.95
C ILE A 264 11.69 4.92 7.91
N VAL A 265 12.14 6.14 7.62
CA VAL A 265 13.28 6.37 6.73
C VAL A 265 14.30 7.18 7.47
N PHE A 266 15.49 6.63 7.65
CA PHE A 266 16.63 7.38 8.16
C PHE A 266 17.46 7.95 7.01
N ARG A 267 17.78 9.23 7.10
CA ARG A 267 18.86 9.83 6.34
C ARG A 267 20.07 9.96 7.27
N PHE A 268 21.14 9.28 6.90
CA PHE A 268 22.41 9.30 7.61
C PHE A 268 23.35 10.34 6.99
N ASP A 269 24.40 10.70 7.74
CA ASP A 269 25.50 11.53 7.24
C ASP A 269 26.29 10.81 6.14
N SER A 270 26.36 9.47 6.21
CA SER A 270 27.01 8.60 5.26
C SER A 270 26.33 7.22 5.20
N ALA A 271 26.55 6.48 4.13
CA ALA A 271 26.06 5.11 3.98
C ALA A 271 26.97 4.13 4.77
N PHE A 272 26.91 4.20 6.11
CA PHE A 272 27.79 3.45 7.03
C PHE A 272 27.84 1.94 6.75
N TRP A 273 26.76 1.35 6.23
CA TRP A 273 26.70 -0.07 5.87
C TRP A 273 27.64 -0.47 4.73
N LYS A 274 28.26 0.48 4.03
CA LYS A 274 29.30 0.22 3.03
C LYS A 274 30.69 0.06 3.67
N GLU A 275 30.85 0.48 4.90
CA GLU A 275 32.12 0.40 5.61
C GLU A 275 32.25 -0.94 6.33
N LYS A 276 33.25 -1.73 5.95
CA LYS A 276 33.50 -3.07 6.53
C LYS A 276 33.66 -3.07 8.05
N ALA A 277 34.06 -1.96 8.63
CA ALA A 277 34.17 -1.79 10.07
C ALA A 277 32.83 -1.90 10.82
N PHE A 278 31.71 -1.60 10.14
CA PHE A 278 30.36 -1.67 10.71
C PHE A 278 29.57 -2.91 10.32
N THR A 279 30.14 -3.76 9.46
CA THR A 279 29.44 -4.92 8.89
C THR A 279 30.09 -6.26 9.27
N GLY A 280 30.94 -6.27 10.31
CA GLY A 280 31.70 -7.47 10.68
C GLY A 280 32.65 -7.95 9.57
N GLY A 281 33.18 -7.03 8.76
CA GLY A 281 34.09 -7.33 7.63
C GLY A 281 33.38 -7.72 6.34
N LYS A 282 32.03 -7.76 6.32
CA LYS A 282 31.22 -8.07 5.12
C LYS A 282 31.15 -6.87 4.18
N ASP A 283 31.02 -7.13 2.89
CA ASP A 283 30.83 -6.10 1.87
C ASP A 283 29.33 -5.92 1.57
N LEU A 284 28.74 -4.91 2.17
CA LEU A 284 27.35 -4.50 1.94
C LEU A 284 27.24 -3.25 1.03
N SER A 285 28.26 -2.98 0.23
CA SER A 285 28.25 -1.83 -0.71
C SER A 285 27.11 -1.88 -1.72
N LYS A 286 26.60 -3.08 -2.00
CA LYS A 286 25.47 -3.35 -2.89
C LYS A 286 24.22 -3.80 -2.13
N LEU A 287 24.08 -3.45 -0.86
CA LEU A 287 22.92 -3.81 -0.08
C LEU A 287 21.64 -3.32 -0.75
N GLY A 288 20.76 -4.24 -1.12
CA GLY A 288 19.38 -3.98 -1.54
C GLY A 288 18.43 -4.12 -0.36
N PHE A 289 18.25 -5.35 0.11
CA PHE A 289 17.34 -5.68 1.20
C PHE A 289 18.06 -6.41 2.33
N LEU A 290 17.58 -6.20 3.54
CA LEU A 290 18.10 -6.85 4.74
C LEU A 290 16.92 -7.31 5.61
N PHE A 291 16.88 -8.58 5.96
CA PHE A 291 15.87 -9.21 6.80
C PHE A 291 16.45 -9.66 8.14
N SER A 292 15.65 -9.59 9.18
CA SER A 292 16.04 -9.99 10.52
C SER A 292 14.82 -10.46 11.35
N ARG A 293 15.09 -10.92 12.58
CA ARG A 293 14.06 -11.18 13.60
C ARG A 293 13.89 -10.03 14.59
N GLU A 294 14.57 -8.92 14.35
CA GLU A 294 14.54 -7.73 15.20
C GLU A 294 13.15 -7.07 15.26
N GLU A 295 13.00 -6.09 16.13
CA GLU A 295 11.73 -5.36 16.29
C GLU A 295 11.27 -4.69 14.99
N VAL A 296 12.20 -4.06 14.25
CA VAL A 296 12.01 -3.63 12.87
C VAL A 296 12.74 -4.63 11.98
N PRO A 297 12.02 -5.58 11.35
CA PRO A 297 12.64 -6.76 10.77
C PRO A 297 13.20 -6.56 9.36
N THR A 298 12.68 -5.59 8.61
CA THR A 298 12.99 -5.42 7.19
C THR A 298 13.56 -4.04 6.93
N TRP A 299 14.65 -4.01 6.17
CA TRP A 299 15.34 -2.80 5.79
C TRP A 299 15.74 -2.84 4.32
N TRP A 300 15.78 -1.67 3.67
CA TRP A 300 16.32 -1.54 2.32
C TRP A 300 17.00 -0.20 2.08
N THR A 301 17.92 -0.21 1.12
CA THR A 301 18.61 0.98 0.63
C THR A 301 17.99 1.44 -0.69
N HIS A 302 18.53 2.50 -1.25
CA HIS A 302 18.14 2.99 -2.58
C HIS A 302 19.07 2.48 -3.71
N TYR A 303 19.91 1.45 -3.43
CA TYR A 303 20.83 0.92 -4.45
C TYR A 303 20.07 0.58 -5.76
N PRO A 304 20.62 0.92 -6.95
CA PRO A 304 21.95 1.45 -7.24
C PRO A 304 22.11 2.97 -7.06
N ASP A 305 21.07 3.70 -6.65
CA ASP A 305 21.18 5.12 -6.32
C ASP A 305 21.90 5.27 -4.96
N ASP A 306 22.95 6.13 -4.94
CA ASP A 306 23.89 6.22 -3.82
C ASP A 306 23.45 7.26 -2.78
N ARG A 307 22.24 7.13 -2.29
CA ARG A 307 21.68 7.97 -1.23
C ARG A 307 21.96 7.33 0.14
N PRO A 308 22.36 8.10 1.16
CA PRO A 308 22.53 7.58 2.51
C PRO A 308 21.19 7.41 3.22
N LEU A 309 20.23 6.76 2.53
CA LEU A 309 18.89 6.47 3.03
C LEU A 309 18.76 4.99 3.36
N LEU A 310 18.21 4.70 4.53
CA LEU A 310 17.87 3.35 4.96
C LEU A 310 16.43 3.34 5.43
N THR A 311 15.58 2.61 4.72
CA THR A 311 14.17 2.48 5.04
C THR A 311 13.94 1.26 5.91
N GLY A 312 13.34 1.47 7.07
CA GLY A 312 12.85 0.44 7.98
C GLY A 312 11.36 0.21 7.79
N TRP A 313 10.97 -1.03 7.79
CA TRP A 313 9.63 -1.48 7.48
C TRP A 313 9.12 -2.43 8.56
N LEU A 314 8.05 -2.00 9.20
CA LEU A 314 7.29 -2.79 10.14
C LEU A 314 5.92 -3.04 9.52
N ALA A 315 5.55 -4.30 9.31
CA ALA A 315 4.35 -4.65 8.58
C ALA A 315 3.57 -5.79 9.25
N GLY A 316 2.34 -6.01 8.78
CA GLY A 316 1.45 -7.07 9.25
C GLY A 316 1.11 -6.97 10.74
N PRO A 317 1.02 -8.10 11.45
CA PRO A 317 0.67 -8.14 12.88
C PRO A 317 1.59 -7.30 13.78
N LYS A 318 2.90 -7.20 13.44
CA LYS A 318 3.85 -6.36 14.18
C LYS A 318 3.51 -4.87 14.06
N ALA A 319 3.13 -4.41 12.88
CA ALA A 319 2.70 -3.02 12.68
C ALA A 319 1.35 -2.75 13.35
N ALA A 320 0.42 -3.71 13.32
CA ALA A 320 -0.85 -3.60 14.03
C ALA A 320 -0.63 -3.42 15.55
N ALA A 321 0.29 -4.19 16.13
CA ALA A 321 0.66 -4.03 17.55
C ALA A 321 1.34 -2.69 17.86
N ALA A 322 2.04 -2.12 16.88
CA ALA A 322 2.76 -0.84 17.01
C ALA A 322 1.90 0.40 16.65
N GLN A 323 0.60 0.24 16.34
CA GLN A 323 -0.24 1.33 15.85
C GLN A 323 -0.39 2.50 16.84
N PHE A 324 -0.19 2.27 18.13
CA PHE A 324 -0.30 3.29 19.18
C PHE A 324 1.03 3.92 19.58
N LEU A 325 2.14 3.43 19.01
CA LEU A 325 3.48 3.99 19.30
C LEU A 325 3.68 5.30 18.57
N ASN A 326 4.31 6.25 19.24
CA ASN A 326 4.68 7.53 18.64
C ASN A 326 5.98 7.43 17.83
N LYS A 327 6.40 8.55 17.19
CA LYS A 327 7.60 8.61 16.36
C LYS A 327 8.85 8.23 17.15
N GLU A 328 9.01 8.78 18.36
CA GLU A 328 10.18 8.58 19.21
C GLU A 328 10.35 7.12 19.61
N GLU A 329 9.24 6.44 19.96
CA GLU A 329 9.24 5.02 20.31
C GLU A 329 9.61 4.13 19.13
N ILE A 330 9.11 4.44 17.93
CA ILE A 330 9.47 3.69 16.71
C ILE A 330 10.91 3.95 16.29
N VAL A 331 11.39 5.19 16.36
CA VAL A 331 12.80 5.55 16.11
C VAL A 331 13.73 4.78 17.06
N GLU A 332 13.37 4.71 18.34
CA GLU A 332 14.17 3.97 19.34
C GLU A 332 14.21 2.46 19.02
N LYS A 333 13.10 1.85 18.64
CA LYS A 333 13.05 0.44 18.21
C LYS A 333 13.87 0.20 16.95
N ALA A 334 13.79 1.11 15.98
CA ALA A 334 14.53 1.06 14.74
C ALA A 334 16.05 1.15 14.97
N LEU A 335 16.50 2.08 15.80
CA LEU A 335 17.92 2.22 16.17
C LEU A 335 18.44 1.00 16.93
N ARG A 336 17.64 0.42 17.85
CA ARG A 336 18.01 -0.83 18.52
C ARG A 336 18.18 -1.98 17.53
N SER A 337 17.24 -2.11 16.58
CA SER A 337 17.32 -3.15 15.54
C SER A 337 18.58 -2.99 14.69
N LEU A 338 18.89 -1.77 14.24
CA LEU A 338 20.12 -1.51 13.48
C LEU A 338 21.40 -1.74 14.31
N SER A 339 21.39 -1.34 15.59
CA SER A 339 22.48 -1.56 16.53
C SER A 339 22.78 -3.07 16.68
N SER A 340 21.72 -3.89 16.84
CA SER A 340 21.86 -5.36 16.91
C SER A 340 22.39 -5.94 15.61
N ILE A 341 21.80 -5.56 14.46
CA ILE A 341 22.14 -6.09 13.14
C ILE A 341 23.58 -5.79 12.74
N PHE A 342 24.03 -4.55 12.94
CA PHE A 342 25.35 -4.10 12.50
C PHE A 342 26.44 -4.17 13.59
N GLY A 343 26.05 -4.51 14.83
CA GLY A 343 27.01 -4.54 15.94
C GLY A 343 27.58 -3.15 16.28
N VAL A 344 26.86 -2.09 15.93
CA VAL A 344 27.27 -0.70 16.15
C VAL A 344 26.58 -0.17 17.40
N ASP A 345 27.31 0.55 18.22
CA ASP A 345 26.73 1.23 19.39
C ASP A 345 25.54 2.13 18.98
N LYS A 346 24.41 1.99 19.66
CA LYS A 346 23.16 2.70 19.34
C LYS A 346 23.34 4.21 19.38
N PHE A 347 24.08 4.74 20.35
CA PHE A 347 24.30 6.18 20.47
C PHE A 347 25.09 6.73 19.29
N ARG A 348 26.09 5.96 18.81
CA ARG A 348 26.85 6.30 17.60
C ARG A 348 25.96 6.30 16.36
N LEU A 349 25.09 5.30 16.21
CA LEU A 349 24.09 5.29 15.11
C LEU A 349 23.17 6.51 15.20
N GLN A 350 22.67 6.82 16.38
CA GLN A 350 21.79 7.98 16.59
C GLN A 350 22.48 9.30 16.22
N GLN A 351 23.78 9.44 16.51
CA GLN A 351 24.55 10.63 16.13
C GLN A 351 24.77 10.77 14.62
N SER A 352 24.81 9.65 13.89
CA SER A 352 24.96 9.65 12.42
C SER A 352 23.63 9.86 11.67
N VAL A 353 22.48 9.80 12.36
CA VAL A 353 21.18 10.13 11.76
C VAL A 353 21.04 11.64 11.68
N GLU A 354 20.99 12.17 10.45
CA GLU A 354 20.71 13.59 10.22
C GLU A 354 19.20 13.89 10.30
N GLU A 355 18.35 12.97 9.78
CA GLU A 355 16.91 13.13 9.81
C GLU A 355 16.21 11.77 9.87
N ALA A 356 15.06 11.73 10.55
CA ALA A 356 14.19 10.56 10.65
C ALA A 356 12.77 10.92 10.19
N TYR A 357 12.34 10.29 9.11
CA TYR A 357 10.99 10.39 8.58
C TYR A 357 10.17 9.20 9.03
N TYR A 358 8.90 9.45 9.33
CA TYR A 358 8.04 8.45 9.93
C TYR A 358 6.61 8.59 9.43
N TYR A 359 5.98 7.47 9.13
CA TYR A 359 4.54 7.45 8.89
C TYR A 359 3.92 6.15 9.41
N ASN A 360 2.91 6.29 10.28
CA ASN A 360 2.14 5.18 10.79
C ASN A 360 0.81 5.10 10.05
N TRP A 361 0.76 4.30 9.01
CA TRP A 361 -0.43 4.10 8.20
C TRP A 361 -1.58 3.46 8.99
N SER A 362 -1.25 2.62 9.98
CA SER A 362 -2.22 1.95 10.84
C SER A 362 -2.96 2.91 11.76
N ALA A 363 -2.28 3.98 12.20
CA ALA A 363 -2.84 5.01 13.06
C ALA A 363 -3.55 6.14 12.32
N ASP A 364 -3.36 6.24 11.00
CA ASP A 364 -4.00 7.27 10.18
C ASP A 364 -5.53 7.05 10.13
N PRO A 365 -6.35 7.99 10.66
CA PRO A 365 -7.80 7.81 10.75
C PRO A 365 -8.51 7.75 9.39
N PHE A 366 -7.85 8.25 8.34
CA PHE A 366 -8.37 8.26 6.97
C PHE A 366 -7.82 7.11 6.10
N VAL A 367 -7.07 6.18 6.72
CA VAL A 367 -6.56 4.97 6.06
C VAL A 367 -6.87 3.71 6.86
N CYS A 368 -6.59 3.73 8.19
CA CYS A 368 -6.83 2.64 9.14
C CYS A 368 -6.10 1.34 8.78
N GLY A 369 -4.91 1.43 8.20
CA GLY A 369 -4.12 0.31 7.70
C GLY A 369 -3.20 0.77 6.58
N ALA A 370 -2.79 -0.13 5.68
CA ALA A 370 -1.86 0.21 4.61
C ALA A 370 -2.40 -0.15 3.21
N TYR A 371 -2.45 -1.43 2.87
CA TYR A 371 -2.95 -1.92 1.58
C TYR A 371 -3.58 -3.30 1.73
N SER A 372 -4.34 -3.68 0.72
CA SER A 372 -5.12 -4.91 0.72
C SER A 372 -4.27 -6.12 0.33
N TYR A 373 -4.67 -7.26 0.83
CA TYR A 373 -4.15 -8.57 0.45
C TYR A 373 -5.31 -9.56 0.27
N GLU A 374 -5.10 -10.60 -0.49
CA GLU A 374 -6.13 -11.59 -0.75
C GLU A 374 -6.37 -12.49 0.48
N THR A 375 -7.64 -12.68 0.80
CA THR A 375 -8.12 -13.58 1.86
C THR A 375 -8.86 -14.77 1.27
N VAL A 376 -8.99 -15.84 2.06
CA VAL A 376 -9.84 -16.97 1.67
C VAL A 376 -11.27 -16.48 1.44
N GLY A 377 -11.81 -16.69 0.23
CA GLY A 377 -13.14 -16.20 -0.17
C GLY A 377 -13.23 -14.70 -0.47
N GLY A 378 -12.12 -13.97 -0.45
CA GLY A 378 -12.09 -12.51 -0.66
C GLY A 378 -12.56 -12.08 -2.04
N GLU A 379 -12.34 -12.87 -3.07
CA GLU A 379 -12.73 -12.53 -4.45
C GLU A 379 -14.25 -12.34 -4.60
N GLU A 380 -15.09 -13.18 -3.96
CA GLU A 380 -16.54 -13.01 -3.97
C GLU A 380 -16.98 -11.72 -3.25
N ALA A 381 -16.32 -11.39 -2.15
CA ALA A 381 -16.55 -10.15 -1.43
C ALA A 381 -16.19 -8.92 -2.30
N ILE A 382 -15.06 -8.94 -3.00
CA ILE A 382 -14.68 -7.89 -3.96
C ILE A 382 -15.77 -7.73 -5.01
N ARG A 383 -16.22 -8.81 -5.65
CA ARG A 383 -17.28 -8.78 -6.67
C ARG A 383 -18.57 -8.19 -6.12
N THR A 384 -18.95 -8.54 -4.88
CA THR A 384 -20.14 -7.99 -4.21
C THR A 384 -20.04 -6.46 -4.07
N VAL A 385 -18.89 -5.94 -3.63
CA VAL A 385 -18.69 -4.49 -3.48
C VAL A 385 -18.64 -3.80 -4.84
N GLN A 386 -17.99 -4.40 -5.84
CA GLN A 386 -17.90 -3.86 -7.21
C GLN A 386 -19.27 -3.74 -7.90
N GLN A 387 -20.28 -4.52 -7.51
CA GLN A 387 -21.63 -4.39 -8.08
C GLN A 387 -22.22 -3.00 -7.83
N GLY A 388 -21.87 -2.39 -6.69
CA GLY A 388 -22.47 -1.13 -6.27
C GLY A 388 -23.93 -1.31 -5.86
N VAL A 389 -24.65 -0.19 -5.71
CA VAL A 389 -26.06 -0.22 -5.26
C VAL A 389 -26.90 0.71 -6.12
N GLU A 390 -27.95 0.16 -6.75
CA GLU A 390 -28.99 0.84 -7.51
C GLU A 390 -28.48 1.85 -8.55
N ASP A 391 -27.36 1.54 -9.23
CA ASP A 391 -26.69 2.44 -10.18
C ASP A 391 -26.44 3.87 -9.61
N THR A 392 -26.33 3.97 -8.30
CA THR A 392 -26.21 5.24 -7.58
C THR A 392 -24.98 5.29 -6.69
N VAL A 393 -24.69 4.24 -5.89
CA VAL A 393 -23.55 4.15 -5.00
C VAL A 393 -22.55 3.15 -5.58
N TYR A 394 -21.34 3.63 -5.89
CA TYR A 394 -20.26 2.84 -6.47
C TYR A 394 -19.05 2.85 -5.55
N PHE A 395 -18.21 1.82 -5.70
CA PHE A 395 -16.98 1.66 -4.93
C PHE A 395 -15.82 1.31 -5.86
N ALA A 396 -14.65 1.90 -5.61
CA ALA A 396 -13.40 1.58 -6.28
C ALA A 396 -12.21 1.78 -5.36
N GLY A 397 -11.10 1.18 -5.69
CA GLY A 397 -9.84 1.26 -4.93
C GLY A 397 -8.98 0.04 -5.17
N GLU A 398 -7.74 0.05 -4.69
CA GLU A 398 -6.78 -1.03 -4.90
C GLU A 398 -7.25 -2.38 -4.33
N GLY A 399 -7.96 -2.36 -3.19
CA GLY A 399 -8.52 -3.55 -2.55
C GLY A 399 -9.81 -4.07 -3.19
N LEU A 400 -10.31 -3.41 -4.22
CA LEU A 400 -11.47 -3.82 -5.01
C LEU A 400 -11.06 -4.20 -6.44
N HIS A 401 -9.79 -4.53 -6.66
CA HIS A 401 -9.26 -5.05 -7.91
C HIS A 401 -9.20 -6.58 -7.83
N THR A 402 -9.57 -7.27 -8.91
CA THR A 402 -9.57 -8.73 -9.00
C THR A 402 -8.38 -9.27 -9.81
N GLY A 403 -7.40 -8.44 -10.08
CA GLY A 403 -6.16 -8.81 -10.76
C GLY A 403 -5.03 -9.12 -9.78
N PRO A 404 -3.91 -9.59 -10.32
CA PRO A 404 -2.73 -9.95 -9.52
C PRO A 404 -2.06 -8.73 -8.84
N GLU A 405 -2.41 -7.51 -9.25
CA GLU A 405 -1.81 -6.27 -8.76
C GLU A 405 -2.53 -5.71 -7.52
N ILE A 406 -3.39 -6.48 -6.85
CA ILE A 406 -4.08 -6.04 -5.60
C ILE A 406 -3.07 -5.43 -4.62
N GLY A 407 -3.46 -4.36 -3.95
CA GLY A 407 -2.56 -3.65 -3.03
C GLY A 407 -1.65 -2.61 -3.69
N THR A 408 -1.67 -2.45 -5.02
CA THR A 408 -0.78 -1.53 -5.75
C THR A 408 -1.47 -0.25 -6.22
N VAL A 409 -0.67 0.71 -6.67
CA VAL A 409 -1.18 1.94 -7.31
C VAL A 409 -1.86 1.62 -8.64
N GLU A 410 -1.33 0.67 -9.42
CA GLU A 410 -1.96 0.22 -10.67
C GLU A 410 -3.36 -0.34 -10.43
N ALA A 411 -3.53 -1.22 -9.44
CA ALA A 411 -4.83 -1.75 -9.06
C ALA A 411 -5.84 -0.64 -8.74
N ALA A 412 -5.38 0.41 -8.05
CA ALA A 412 -6.22 1.57 -7.77
C ALA A 412 -6.62 2.32 -9.05
N LEU A 413 -5.68 2.54 -9.97
CA LEU A 413 -5.93 3.19 -11.26
C LEU A 413 -6.92 2.36 -12.10
N VAL A 414 -6.68 1.06 -12.26
CA VAL A 414 -7.55 0.15 -13.03
C VAL A 414 -8.95 0.12 -12.43
N SER A 415 -9.06 -0.11 -11.12
CA SER A 415 -10.36 -0.16 -10.42
C SER A 415 -11.13 1.15 -10.57
N GLY A 416 -10.46 2.29 -10.43
CA GLY A 416 -11.06 3.62 -10.58
C GLY A 416 -11.58 3.87 -12.00
N ARG A 417 -10.75 3.59 -13.02
CA ARG A 417 -11.09 3.73 -14.43
C ARG A 417 -12.27 2.83 -14.82
N ASP A 418 -12.20 1.55 -14.48
CA ASP A 418 -13.23 0.58 -14.88
C ASP A 418 -14.58 0.88 -14.21
N THR A 419 -14.55 1.35 -12.95
CA THR A 419 -15.78 1.80 -12.26
C THR A 419 -16.33 3.08 -12.91
N ALA A 420 -15.48 4.02 -13.31
CA ALA A 420 -15.93 5.21 -14.04
C ALA A 420 -16.61 4.83 -15.37
N HIS A 421 -16.05 3.90 -16.13
CA HIS A 421 -16.65 3.41 -17.38
C HIS A 421 -18.02 2.74 -17.12
N LYS A 422 -18.15 1.96 -16.05
CA LYS A 422 -19.43 1.42 -15.60
C LYS A 422 -20.45 2.54 -15.28
N MET A 423 -20.01 3.56 -14.56
CA MET A 423 -20.84 4.72 -14.23
C MET A 423 -21.26 5.49 -15.47
N ILE A 424 -20.36 5.71 -16.43
CA ILE A 424 -20.65 6.39 -17.71
C ILE A 424 -21.74 5.62 -18.48
N ALA A 425 -21.65 4.30 -18.55
CA ALA A 425 -22.66 3.48 -19.20
C ALA A 425 -24.04 3.54 -18.52
N ALA A 426 -24.08 3.79 -17.21
CA ALA A 426 -25.31 3.94 -16.43
C ALA A 426 -25.90 5.37 -16.45
N PHE A 427 -25.23 6.35 -17.06
CA PHE A 427 -25.80 7.64 -17.40
C PHE A 427 -26.50 7.53 -18.76
N ARG A 428 -27.80 7.32 -18.70
CA ARG A 428 -28.67 7.28 -19.90
C ARG A 428 -29.33 8.62 -20.17
#